data_646d8dc8ec36993fbc5810ca5bb23b0e
#
_entry.id   646d8dc8ec36993fbc5810ca5bb23b0e
#
_cell.length_a   1.000
_cell.length_b   1.000
_cell.length_c   1.000
_cell.angle_alpha   90.00
_cell.angle_beta   90.00
_cell.angle_gamma   90.00
#
_symmetry.space_group_name_H-M   'P 1'
#
loop_
_entity.id
_entity.type
_entity.pdbx_description
1 polymer ?
#
loop_
_entity_poly.entity_id
_entity_poly.type
_entity_poly.pdbx_seq_one_letter_code
_entity_poly.pdbx_strand_id
1 'polypeptide(L)'
;GTAQLSPADDVLISVERPLSIDSPGQMVASILSKKIAAGSTHLVLDIPIGPTAKVRSMPEAQRLRRLFEYVAQRLGLSLDVVITDGRQPIGNGIGPVLEARDVMRVLENDPRAPNDLRQKSLRLAGRLIECDPDVRGGDGYAIARDILDSGRALARMQAIIAAQGGKAFDHNHPRLGALHFEVCAPADGVVAGIDNQQIARIARLAGAPKVQGAGVDLLCKLGDAVVSGQPLYRVHADFPADLEFARQACAQGSGYRLGTADEVPRVFVEF
;
A
#
# COMPACT_ATOMS: atom_id res chain seq x y z
N GLY A 1 9.05 -9.01 11.08
CA GLY A 1 10.05 -9.90 10.76
C GLY A 1 11.43 -9.61 11.24
N THR A 2 12.13 -8.62 10.69
CA THR A 2 13.57 -8.38 11.01
C THR A 2 13.86 -8.07 12.49
N ALA A 3 12.86 -7.73 13.29
CA ALA A 3 12.98 -7.47 14.72
C ALA A 3 12.85 -8.72 15.60
N GLN A 4 12.80 -9.92 15.03
CA GLN A 4 12.63 -11.19 15.75
C GLN A 4 11.38 -11.23 16.64
N LEU A 5 10.37 -10.45 16.30
CA LEU A 5 9.11 -10.36 17.07
C LEU A 5 8.32 -11.67 17.04
N SER A 6 8.40 -12.42 15.95
CA SER A 6 7.73 -13.71 15.75
C SER A 6 8.63 -14.64 14.92
N PRO A 7 9.70 -15.24 15.52
CA PRO A 7 10.69 -16.03 14.78
C PRO A 7 10.09 -17.22 14.03
N ALA A 8 9.11 -17.91 14.63
CA ALA A 8 8.43 -19.04 13.99
C ALA A 8 7.70 -18.64 12.71
N ASP A 9 7.04 -17.48 12.72
CA ASP A 9 6.36 -16.94 11.54
C ASP A 9 7.36 -16.53 10.45
N ASP A 10 8.51 -15.95 10.84
CA ASP A 10 9.55 -15.58 9.86
C ASP A 10 10.10 -16.82 9.14
N VAL A 11 10.27 -17.95 9.83
CA VAL A 11 10.66 -19.23 9.22
C VAL A 11 9.57 -19.73 8.27
N LEU A 12 8.31 -19.76 8.71
CA LEU A 12 7.19 -20.20 7.88
C LEU A 12 7.08 -19.37 6.60
N ILE A 13 7.11 -18.04 6.71
CA ILE A 13 7.08 -17.14 5.55
C ILE A 13 8.24 -17.40 4.58
N SER A 14 9.43 -17.72 5.09
CA SER A 14 10.59 -18.00 4.24
C SER A 14 10.40 -19.24 3.36
N VAL A 15 9.67 -20.23 3.87
CA VAL A 15 9.35 -21.49 3.15
C VAL A 15 8.17 -21.29 2.20
N GLU A 16 7.17 -20.54 2.59
CA GLU A 16 5.92 -20.39 1.85
C GLU A 16 6.02 -19.44 0.65
N ARG A 17 6.75 -18.33 0.81
CA ARG A 17 6.94 -17.37 -0.29
C ARG A 17 7.39 -17.99 -1.60
N PRO A 18 8.42 -18.88 -1.64
CA PRO A 18 8.83 -19.55 -2.85
C PRO A 18 7.76 -20.49 -3.43
N LEU A 19 6.90 -21.04 -2.56
CA LEU A 19 5.86 -22.02 -2.93
C LEU A 19 4.53 -21.35 -3.29
N SER A 20 4.42 -20.01 -3.09
CA SER A 20 3.18 -19.24 -3.32
C SER A 20 1.96 -19.83 -2.56
N ILE A 21 2.21 -20.37 -1.35
CA ILE A 21 1.16 -20.92 -0.49
C ILE A 21 0.56 -19.78 0.31
N ASP A 22 -0.73 -19.49 0.07
CA ASP A 22 -1.54 -18.55 0.82
C ASP A 22 -2.81 -19.27 1.31
N SER A 23 -2.82 -19.69 2.57
CA SER A 23 -4.05 -20.22 3.18
C SER A 23 -4.68 -19.17 4.13
N PRO A 24 -6.03 -19.09 4.22
CA PRO A 24 -6.68 -18.15 5.13
C PRO A 24 -6.26 -18.35 6.60
N GLY A 25 -6.12 -19.59 7.05
CA GLY A 25 -5.68 -19.88 8.43
C GLY A 25 -4.29 -19.38 8.74
N GLN A 26 -3.38 -19.54 7.79
CA GLN A 26 -2.01 -19.07 7.92
C GLN A 26 -1.90 -17.55 7.90
N MET A 27 -2.66 -16.88 7.02
CA MET A 27 -2.74 -15.42 6.99
C MET A 27 -3.19 -14.86 8.35
N VAL A 28 -4.22 -15.47 8.95
CA VAL A 28 -4.71 -15.10 10.29
C VAL A 28 -3.65 -15.32 11.36
N ALA A 29 -3.01 -16.49 11.37
CA ALA A 29 -1.97 -16.82 12.34
C ALA A 29 -0.76 -15.87 12.23
N SER A 30 -0.26 -15.64 11.02
CA SER A 30 0.88 -14.75 10.76
C SER A 30 0.60 -13.30 11.17
N ILE A 31 -0.60 -12.78 10.92
CA ILE A 31 -0.93 -11.39 11.25
C ILE A 31 -1.16 -11.24 12.75
N LEU A 32 -2.00 -12.07 13.36
CA LEU A 32 -2.39 -11.91 14.77
C LEU A 32 -1.23 -12.23 15.74
N SER A 33 -0.39 -13.24 15.45
CA SER A 33 0.75 -13.57 16.31
C SER A 33 1.69 -12.38 16.50
N LYS A 34 1.99 -11.64 15.44
CA LYS A 34 2.85 -10.45 15.50
C LYS A 34 2.23 -9.32 16.32
N LYS A 35 0.92 -9.12 16.20
CA LYS A 35 0.22 -8.05 16.93
C LYS A 35 0.14 -8.35 18.42
N ILE A 36 -0.13 -9.60 18.77
CA ILE A 36 -0.14 -10.05 20.17
C ILE A 36 1.28 -10.01 20.76
N ALA A 37 2.29 -10.48 20.03
CA ALA A 37 3.68 -10.41 20.47
C ALA A 37 4.13 -8.95 20.70
N ALA A 38 3.57 -7.99 19.96
CA ALA A 38 3.79 -6.56 20.18
C ALA A 38 2.98 -5.96 21.35
N GLY A 39 2.13 -6.75 22.02
CA GLY A 39 1.30 -6.27 23.15
C GLY A 39 0.07 -5.48 22.71
N SER A 40 -0.40 -5.61 21.45
CA SER A 40 -1.58 -4.89 20.97
C SER A 40 -2.83 -5.38 21.68
N THR A 41 -3.68 -4.46 22.13
CA THR A 41 -4.99 -4.72 22.75
C THR A 41 -6.14 -4.39 21.79
N HIS A 42 -5.93 -3.44 20.90
CA HIS A 42 -6.88 -3.00 19.87
C HIS A 42 -6.19 -3.04 18.50
N LEU A 43 -6.90 -3.50 17.50
CA LEU A 43 -6.39 -3.66 16.15
C LEU A 43 -7.45 -3.26 15.12
N VAL A 44 -7.09 -2.37 14.21
CA VAL A 44 -7.83 -2.16 12.95
C VAL A 44 -7.12 -2.93 11.86
N LEU A 45 -7.83 -3.84 11.20
CA LEU A 45 -7.32 -4.68 10.12
C LEU A 45 -7.93 -4.26 8.79
N ASP A 46 -7.08 -3.87 7.84
CA ASP A 46 -7.46 -3.53 6.48
C ASP A 46 -7.38 -4.75 5.56
N ILE A 47 -8.48 -5.07 4.87
CA ILE A 47 -8.57 -6.13 3.85
C ILE A 47 -8.87 -5.47 2.49
N PRO A 48 -7.85 -5.13 1.69
CA PRO A 48 -8.07 -4.60 0.35
C PRO A 48 -8.57 -5.70 -0.60
N ILE A 49 -9.64 -5.38 -1.36
CA ILE A 49 -10.21 -6.27 -2.38
C ILE A 49 -9.95 -5.72 -3.78
N GLY A 50 -9.46 -6.58 -4.66
CA GLY A 50 -9.25 -6.22 -6.05
C GLY A 50 -8.89 -7.45 -6.90
N PRO A 51 -9.06 -7.39 -8.23
CA PRO A 51 -8.84 -8.53 -9.12
C PRO A 51 -7.40 -9.07 -9.06
N THR A 52 -6.44 -8.22 -8.72
CA THR A 52 -5.02 -8.54 -8.57
C THR A 52 -4.50 -8.35 -7.13
N ALA A 53 -5.42 -8.17 -6.15
CA ALA A 53 -5.11 -8.20 -4.73
C ALA A 53 -5.02 -9.65 -4.19
N LYS A 54 -4.55 -9.82 -2.95
CA LYS A 54 -4.55 -11.14 -2.30
C LYS A 54 -5.98 -11.67 -2.08
N VAL A 55 -6.90 -10.79 -1.71
CA VAL A 55 -8.33 -11.08 -1.57
C VAL A 55 -9.04 -10.51 -2.80
N ARG A 56 -9.74 -11.36 -3.55
CA ARG A 56 -10.24 -10.99 -4.88
C ARG A 56 -11.74 -10.72 -4.94
N SER A 57 -12.47 -11.11 -3.91
CA SER A 57 -13.93 -10.98 -3.90
C SER A 57 -14.47 -10.64 -2.52
N MET A 58 -15.65 -10.00 -2.48
CA MET A 58 -16.35 -9.68 -1.24
C MET A 58 -16.70 -10.94 -0.41
N PRO A 59 -17.19 -12.06 -0.99
CA PRO A 59 -17.44 -13.27 -0.22
C PRO A 59 -16.18 -13.84 0.44
N GLU A 60 -15.03 -13.76 -0.24
CA GLU A 60 -13.74 -14.18 0.31
C GLU A 60 -13.31 -13.26 1.47
N ALA A 61 -13.40 -11.94 1.31
CA ALA A 61 -13.11 -10.98 2.37
C ALA A 61 -13.98 -11.18 3.60
N GLN A 62 -15.30 -11.39 3.42
CA GLN A 62 -16.22 -11.64 4.52
C GLN A 62 -15.92 -12.96 5.26
N ARG A 63 -15.48 -14.00 4.53
CA ARG A 63 -15.05 -15.26 5.14
C ARG A 63 -13.79 -15.06 5.97
N LEU A 64 -12.82 -14.34 5.42
CA LEU A 64 -11.57 -14.01 6.09
C LEU A 64 -11.82 -13.11 7.32
N ARG A 65 -12.68 -12.10 7.20
CA ARG A 65 -13.13 -11.25 8.31
C ARG A 65 -13.67 -12.10 9.49
N ARG A 66 -14.61 -13.00 9.23
CA ARG A 66 -15.17 -13.87 10.28
C ARG A 66 -14.12 -14.73 10.96
N LEU A 67 -13.12 -15.21 10.20
CA LEU A 67 -12.03 -16.00 10.76
C LEU A 67 -11.12 -15.16 11.67
N PHE A 68 -10.79 -13.93 11.24
CA PHE A 68 -10.04 -12.99 12.07
C PHE A 68 -10.78 -12.62 13.35
N GLU A 69 -12.07 -12.29 13.26
CA GLU A 69 -12.91 -11.93 14.41
C GLU A 69 -13.00 -13.10 15.41
N TYR A 70 -13.23 -14.32 14.91
CA TYR A 70 -13.30 -15.52 15.74
C TYR A 70 -12.00 -15.79 16.51
N VAL A 71 -10.86 -15.70 15.86
CA VAL A 71 -9.55 -15.94 16.50
C VAL A 71 -9.20 -14.79 17.45
N ALA A 72 -9.38 -13.54 17.04
CA ALA A 72 -9.11 -12.36 17.86
C ALA A 72 -9.89 -12.37 19.17
N GLN A 73 -11.19 -12.72 19.13
CA GLN A 73 -12.04 -12.85 20.32
C GLN A 73 -11.47 -13.87 21.33
N ARG A 74 -10.96 -15.02 20.86
CA ARG A 74 -10.36 -16.05 21.72
C ARG A 74 -9.03 -15.63 22.33
N LEU A 75 -8.35 -14.69 21.69
CA LEU A 75 -7.06 -14.15 22.14
C LEU A 75 -7.23 -12.88 22.99
N GLY A 76 -8.47 -12.42 23.24
CA GLY A 76 -8.73 -11.20 24.00
C GLY A 76 -8.34 -9.91 23.27
N LEU A 77 -8.22 -9.96 21.94
CA LEU A 77 -7.88 -8.81 21.11
C LEU A 77 -9.15 -8.14 20.59
N SER A 78 -9.31 -6.86 20.86
CA SER A 78 -10.38 -6.05 20.25
C SER A 78 -10.02 -5.79 18.79
N LEU A 79 -10.82 -6.30 17.85
CA LEU A 79 -10.56 -6.25 16.42
C LEU A 79 -11.69 -5.56 15.67
N ASP A 80 -11.35 -4.57 14.88
CA ASP A 80 -12.19 -3.97 13.85
C ASP A 80 -11.63 -4.30 12.46
N VAL A 81 -12.46 -4.81 11.55
CA VAL A 81 -12.06 -5.20 10.19
C VAL A 81 -12.70 -4.28 9.18
N VAL A 82 -11.87 -3.58 8.43
CA VAL A 82 -12.28 -2.67 7.35
C VAL A 82 -11.96 -3.32 6.01
N ILE A 83 -12.96 -3.38 5.13
CA ILE A 83 -12.78 -3.87 3.76
C ILE A 83 -12.63 -2.67 2.84
N THR A 84 -11.50 -2.57 2.12
CA THR A 84 -11.14 -1.39 1.32
C THR A 84 -10.89 -1.73 -0.15
N ASP A 85 -10.78 -0.68 -0.97
CA ASP A 85 -10.44 -0.80 -2.39
C ASP A 85 -8.98 -1.22 -2.60
N GLY A 86 -8.79 -2.33 -3.29
CA GLY A 86 -7.48 -2.88 -3.69
C GLY A 86 -7.33 -3.04 -5.21
N ARG A 87 -8.14 -2.34 -6.02
CA ARG A 87 -8.11 -2.46 -7.50
C ARG A 87 -6.89 -1.82 -8.15
N GLN A 88 -6.16 -1.00 -7.42
CA GLN A 88 -4.91 -0.37 -7.84
C GLN A 88 -3.97 -0.18 -6.65
N PRO A 89 -2.66 0.05 -6.86
CA PRO A 89 -1.76 0.43 -5.78
C PRO A 89 -2.22 1.71 -5.10
N ILE A 90 -2.12 1.77 -3.76
CA ILE A 90 -2.37 2.99 -2.99
C ILE A 90 -1.14 3.90 -3.07
N GLY A 91 -1.36 5.21 -3.17
CA GLY A 91 -0.27 6.15 -3.46
C GLY A 91 0.22 6.05 -4.90
N ASN A 92 1.30 6.76 -5.20
CA ASN A 92 1.90 6.80 -6.54
C ASN A 92 3.21 6.01 -6.60
N GLY A 93 3.94 5.92 -5.49
CA GLY A 93 5.22 5.27 -5.42
C GLY A 93 5.14 3.79 -5.04
N ILE A 94 5.89 2.95 -5.74
CA ILE A 94 6.13 1.55 -5.41
C ILE A 94 7.64 1.34 -5.31
N GLY A 95 8.15 1.25 -4.10
CA GLY A 95 9.56 1.17 -3.75
C GLY A 95 9.90 2.09 -2.56
N PRO A 96 10.93 1.77 -1.76
CA PRO A 96 11.12 2.37 -0.44
C PRO A 96 11.15 3.90 -0.42
N VAL A 97 11.96 4.52 -1.27
CA VAL A 97 12.10 5.99 -1.34
C VAL A 97 10.85 6.65 -1.92
N LEU A 98 10.22 6.03 -2.92
CA LEU A 98 8.99 6.54 -3.54
C LEU A 98 7.81 6.50 -2.56
N GLU A 99 7.67 5.41 -1.82
CA GLU A 99 6.63 5.26 -0.78
C GLU A 99 6.86 6.25 0.37
N ALA A 100 8.12 6.42 0.83
CA ALA A 100 8.47 7.39 1.86
C ALA A 100 8.15 8.83 1.40
N ARG A 101 8.42 9.17 0.14
CA ARG A 101 8.05 10.46 -0.46
C ARG A 101 6.55 10.72 -0.37
N ASP A 102 5.75 9.73 -0.76
CA ASP A 102 4.29 9.86 -0.76
C ASP A 102 3.74 10.03 0.67
N VAL A 103 4.27 9.27 1.63
CA VAL A 103 3.92 9.39 3.05
C VAL A 103 4.25 10.79 3.59
N MET A 104 5.47 11.28 3.32
CA MET A 104 5.88 12.62 3.78
C MET A 104 5.03 13.73 3.17
N ARG A 105 4.71 13.64 1.87
CA ARG A 105 3.80 14.58 1.22
C ARG A 105 2.42 14.62 1.88
N VAL A 106 1.88 13.45 2.24
CA VAL A 106 0.60 13.39 2.97
C VAL A 106 0.72 14.05 4.34
N LEU A 107 1.78 13.75 5.11
CA LEU A 107 1.99 14.31 6.44
C LEU A 107 2.21 15.82 6.44
N GLU A 108 2.78 16.37 5.37
CA GLU A 108 3.03 17.80 5.19
C GLU A 108 1.88 18.56 4.53
N ASN A 109 0.79 17.87 4.19
CA ASN A 109 -0.32 18.43 3.42
C ASN A 109 0.14 19.05 2.07
N ASP A 110 1.14 18.43 1.42
CA ASP A 110 1.62 18.86 0.10
C ASP A 110 0.48 18.71 -0.94
N PRO A 111 0.22 19.71 -1.79
CA PRO A 111 -0.78 19.59 -2.87
C PRO A 111 -0.53 18.42 -3.84
N ARG A 112 0.71 17.94 -3.95
CA ARG A 112 1.10 16.80 -4.77
C ARG A 112 0.91 15.45 -4.06
N ALA A 113 0.43 15.44 -2.82
CA ALA A 113 0.21 14.21 -2.06
C ALA A 113 -0.84 13.32 -2.72
N PRO A 114 -0.64 11.99 -2.79
CA PRO A 114 -1.65 11.08 -3.31
C PRO A 114 -2.91 11.12 -2.45
N ASN A 115 -4.02 11.55 -3.05
CA ASN A 115 -5.27 11.73 -2.30
C ASN A 115 -5.86 10.39 -1.81
N ASP A 116 -5.71 9.32 -2.59
CA ASP A 116 -6.15 7.97 -2.21
C ASP A 116 -5.43 7.48 -0.94
N LEU A 117 -4.11 7.68 -0.84
CA LEU A 117 -3.32 7.36 0.35
C LEU A 117 -3.78 8.20 1.55
N ARG A 118 -3.97 9.52 1.34
CA ARG A 118 -4.44 10.42 2.39
C ARG A 118 -5.81 9.99 2.93
N GLN A 119 -6.77 9.76 2.06
CA GLN A 119 -8.14 9.40 2.46
C GLN A 119 -8.20 8.05 3.17
N LYS A 120 -7.50 7.04 2.63
CA LYS A 120 -7.44 5.72 3.26
C LYS A 120 -6.80 5.80 4.65
N SER A 121 -5.68 6.50 4.78
CA SER A 121 -4.99 6.66 6.06
C SER A 121 -5.86 7.35 7.10
N LEU A 122 -6.61 8.41 6.72
CA LEU A 122 -7.54 9.12 7.61
C LEU A 122 -8.69 8.22 8.08
N ARG A 123 -9.25 7.39 7.21
CA ARG A 123 -10.32 6.46 7.57
C ARG A 123 -9.84 5.41 8.56
N LEU A 124 -8.69 4.77 8.28
CA LEU A 124 -8.13 3.76 9.17
C LEU A 124 -7.71 4.35 10.53
N ALA A 125 -7.11 5.54 10.53
CA ALA A 125 -6.77 6.25 11.76
C ALA A 125 -8.02 6.64 12.55
N GLY A 126 -9.07 7.11 11.87
CA GLY A 126 -10.35 7.43 12.50
C GLY A 126 -10.96 6.22 13.21
N ARG A 127 -10.99 5.06 12.54
CA ARG A 127 -11.47 3.80 13.16
C ARG A 127 -10.65 3.41 14.40
N LEU A 128 -9.34 3.63 14.36
CA LEU A 128 -8.48 3.35 15.53
C LEU A 128 -8.74 4.34 16.67
N ILE A 129 -8.96 5.62 16.36
CA ILE A 129 -9.28 6.65 17.35
C ILE A 129 -10.61 6.34 18.05
N GLU A 130 -11.58 5.79 17.34
CA GLU A 130 -12.89 5.37 17.89
C GLU A 130 -12.80 4.15 18.83
N CYS A 131 -11.64 3.50 18.96
CA CYS A 131 -11.42 2.53 20.02
C CYS A 131 -11.31 3.18 21.41
N ASP A 132 -11.09 4.49 21.50
CA ASP A 132 -11.14 5.26 22.75
C ASP A 132 -12.59 5.46 23.16
N PRO A 133 -13.02 4.99 24.35
CA PRO A 133 -14.40 5.11 24.82
C PRO A 133 -14.87 6.56 25.00
N ASP A 134 -13.93 7.51 25.15
CA ASP A 134 -14.24 8.94 25.29
C ASP A 134 -14.51 9.61 23.93
N VAL A 135 -14.23 8.92 22.82
CA VAL A 135 -14.51 9.43 21.49
C VAL A 135 -15.89 8.96 21.01
N ARG A 136 -16.73 9.92 20.65
CA ARG A 136 -18.04 9.61 20.08
C ARG A 136 -17.88 8.89 18.74
N GLY A 137 -18.62 7.79 18.56
CA GLY A 137 -18.63 7.04 17.30
C GLY A 137 -19.03 7.92 16.10
N GLY A 138 -18.24 7.87 15.06
CA GLY A 138 -18.35 8.70 13.86
C GLY A 138 -17.47 9.97 13.86
N ASP A 139 -16.92 10.37 14.98
CA ASP A 139 -16.04 11.57 15.06
C ASP A 139 -14.58 11.26 14.71
N GLY A 140 -14.18 9.98 14.71
CA GLY A 140 -12.79 9.57 14.55
C GLY A 140 -12.13 10.08 13.27
N TYR A 141 -12.85 10.08 12.14
CA TYR A 141 -12.34 10.64 10.89
C TYR A 141 -12.05 12.16 10.99
N ALA A 142 -12.96 12.93 11.62
CA ALA A 142 -12.78 14.37 11.79
C ALA A 142 -11.58 14.67 12.69
N ILE A 143 -11.40 13.88 13.76
CA ILE A 143 -10.25 13.99 14.67
C ILE A 143 -8.96 13.63 13.94
N ALA A 144 -8.93 12.52 13.19
CA ALA A 144 -7.76 12.12 12.41
C ALA A 144 -7.35 13.20 11.40
N ARG A 145 -8.34 13.80 10.73
CA ARG A 145 -8.11 14.89 9.78
C ARG A 145 -7.53 16.14 10.49
N ASP A 146 -8.07 16.54 11.63
CA ASP A 146 -7.54 17.65 12.41
C ASP A 146 -6.09 17.40 12.89
N ILE A 147 -5.78 16.15 13.30
CA ILE A 147 -4.41 15.74 13.66
C ILE A 147 -3.45 15.86 12.47
N LEU A 148 -3.90 15.49 11.27
CA LEU A 148 -3.10 15.59 10.05
C LEU A 148 -2.93 17.03 9.62
N ASP A 149 -4.04 17.77 9.47
CA ASP A 149 -4.07 19.13 8.91
C ASP A 149 -3.36 20.14 9.82
N SER A 150 -3.35 19.93 11.14
CA SER A 150 -2.63 20.76 12.12
C SER A 150 -1.12 20.46 12.20
N GLY A 151 -0.59 19.47 11.46
CA GLY A 151 0.82 19.08 11.49
C GLY A 151 1.23 18.22 12.70
N ARG A 152 0.30 17.88 13.60
CA ARG A 152 0.58 17.02 14.77
C ARG A 152 1.04 15.63 14.36
N ALA A 153 0.48 15.07 13.27
CA ALA A 153 0.92 13.79 12.72
C ALA A 153 2.37 13.85 12.21
N LEU A 154 2.73 14.91 11.50
CA LEU A 154 4.11 15.15 11.03
C LEU A 154 5.09 15.25 12.21
N ALA A 155 4.77 16.05 13.21
CA ALA A 155 5.61 16.21 14.40
C ALA A 155 5.83 14.87 15.12
N ARG A 156 4.80 14.03 15.20
CA ARG A 156 4.91 12.69 15.79
C ARG A 156 5.78 11.76 14.94
N MET A 157 5.65 11.79 13.60
CA MET A 157 6.50 11.00 12.70
C MET A 157 7.98 11.40 12.84
N GLN A 158 8.28 12.69 12.90
CA GLN A 158 9.63 13.19 13.12
C GLN A 158 10.22 12.72 14.45
N ALA A 159 9.42 12.72 15.52
CA ALA A 159 9.83 12.20 16.83
C ALA A 159 10.13 10.69 16.78
N ILE A 160 9.32 9.90 16.05
CA ILE A 160 9.55 8.47 15.84
C ILE A 160 10.87 8.23 15.07
N ILE A 161 11.09 8.96 13.98
CA ILE A 161 12.33 8.86 13.18
C ILE A 161 13.54 9.18 14.05
N ALA A 162 13.49 10.26 14.83
CA ALA A 162 14.57 10.65 15.73
C ALA A 162 14.84 9.60 16.82
N ALA A 163 13.80 9.06 17.43
CA ALA A 163 13.92 8.02 18.47
C ALA A 163 14.53 6.71 17.92
N GLN A 164 14.34 6.42 16.63
CA GLN A 164 14.94 5.28 15.95
C GLN A 164 16.36 5.57 15.40
N GLY A 165 16.93 6.74 15.70
CA GLY A 165 18.27 7.14 15.22
C GLY A 165 18.31 7.51 13.74
N GLY A 166 17.15 7.71 13.11
CA GLY A 166 17.05 8.11 11.72
C GLY A 166 17.37 9.59 11.49
N LYS A 167 17.67 9.93 10.24
CA LYS A 167 17.88 11.31 9.78
C LYS A 167 16.61 11.81 9.09
N ALA A 168 16.44 13.13 9.07
CA ALA A 168 15.39 13.76 8.26
C ALA A 168 15.49 13.31 6.79
N PHE A 169 14.36 12.93 6.23
CA PHE A 169 14.25 12.52 4.82
C PHE A 169 13.82 13.73 3.98
N ASP A 170 14.66 14.12 3.03
CA ASP A 170 14.31 15.15 2.04
C ASP A 170 13.47 14.51 0.92
N HIS A 171 12.15 14.57 1.11
CA HIS A 171 11.19 14.03 0.15
C HIS A 171 10.98 14.90 -1.08
N ASN A 172 11.46 16.15 -1.08
CA ASN A 172 11.42 17.04 -2.23
C ASN A 172 12.53 16.71 -3.25
N HIS A 173 13.65 16.17 -2.74
CA HIS A 173 14.75 15.68 -3.55
C HIS A 173 15.09 14.23 -3.21
N PRO A 174 14.15 13.28 -3.47
CA PRO A 174 14.35 11.89 -3.13
C PRO A 174 15.49 11.32 -3.98
N ARG A 175 16.38 10.56 -3.35
CA ARG A 175 17.46 9.85 -4.06
C ARG A 175 16.90 8.64 -4.78
N LEU A 176 16.33 8.87 -5.95
CA LEU A 176 15.87 7.82 -6.85
C LEU A 176 17.03 7.22 -7.65
N GLY A 177 16.80 6.02 -8.18
CA GLY A 177 17.75 5.37 -9.07
C GLY A 177 18.15 6.27 -10.26
N ALA A 178 19.45 6.30 -10.55
CA ALA A 178 20.01 7.19 -11.58
C ALA A 178 19.53 6.86 -12.99
N LEU A 179 19.14 5.61 -13.21
CA LEU A 179 18.63 5.12 -14.50
C LEU A 179 17.10 5.05 -14.45
N HIS A 180 16.47 5.45 -15.55
CA HIS A 180 15.02 5.35 -15.64
C HIS A 180 14.52 5.18 -17.07
N PHE A 181 13.29 4.70 -17.22
CA PHE A 181 12.51 4.77 -18.45
C PHE A 181 11.03 4.96 -18.15
N GLU A 182 10.28 5.44 -19.12
CA GLU A 182 8.84 5.63 -19.04
C GLU A 182 8.12 4.55 -19.85
N VAL A 183 7.00 4.11 -19.32
CA VAL A 183 6.03 3.27 -20.03
C VAL A 183 4.86 4.17 -20.40
N CYS A 184 4.64 4.31 -21.71
CA CYS A 184 3.66 5.24 -22.26
C CYS A 184 2.39 4.53 -22.72
N ALA A 185 1.29 5.28 -22.80
CA ALA A 185 0.03 4.84 -23.36
C ALA A 185 0.18 4.50 -24.85
N PRO A 186 -0.23 3.30 -25.30
CA PRO A 186 -0.13 2.92 -26.71
C PRO A 186 -1.19 3.60 -27.59
N ALA A 187 -2.26 4.14 -27.01
CA ALA A 187 -3.38 4.80 -27.67
C ALA A 187 -4.09 5.75 -26.71
N ASP A 188 -4.96 6.58 -27.24
CA ASP A 188 -5.90 7.37 -26.44
C ASP A 188 -6.89 6.45 -25.72
N GLY A 189 -7.34 6.85 -24.52
CA GLY A 189 -8.32 6.07 -23.76
C GLY A 189 -8.42 6.50 -22.31
N VAL A 190 -8.97 5.60 -21.49
CA VAL A 190 -9.07 5.75 -20.04
C VAL A 190 -8.37 4.57 -19.38
N VAL A 191 -7.68 4.81 -18.28
CA VAL A 191 -7.08 3.72 -17.48
C VAL A 191 -8.21 2.89 -16.86
N ALA A 192 -8.52 1.75 -17.47
CA ALA A 192 -9.62 0.87 -17.08
C ALA A 192 -9.16 -0.26 -16.11
N GLY A 193 -7.85 -0.41 -15.88
CA GLY A 193 -7.32 -1.37 -14.92
C GLY A 193 -5.83 -1.22 -14.70
N ILE A 194 -5.40 -1.53 -13.46
CA ILE A 194 -3.99 -1.60 -13.07
C ILE A 194 -3.77 -2.95 -12.37
N ASP A 195 -2.80 -3.72 -12.87
CA ASP A 195 -2.40 -5.00 -12.30
C ASP A 195 -1.34 -4.79 -11.21
N ASN A 196 -1.78 -4.85 -9.94
CA ASN A 196 -0.91 -4.68 -8.77
C ASN A 196 0.25 -5.68 -8.76
N GLN A 197 0.02 -6.92 -9.19
CA GLN A 197 1.04 -7.98 -9.18
C GLN A 197 2.11 -7.69 -10.23
N GLN A 198 1.71 -7.27 -11.43
CA GLN A 198 2.63 -6.93 -12.50
C GLN A 198 3.45 -5.68 -12.15
N ILE A 199 2.81 -4.62 -11.63
CA ILE A 199 3.52 -3.41 -11.17
C ILE A 199 4.52 -3.75 -10.05
N ALA A 200 4.12 -4.54 -9.06
CA ALA A 200 5.03 -4.99 -7.99
C ALA A 200 6.17 -5.88 -8.54
N ARG A 201 5.92 -6.70 -9.57
CA ARG A 201 6.96 -7.49 -10.25
C ARG A 201 7.97 -6.60 -10.96
N ILE A 202 7.49 -5.59 -11.70
CA ILE A 202 8.35 -4.61 -12.39
C ILE A 202 9.23 -3.88 -11.38
N ALA A 203 8.66 -3.39 -10.27
CA ALA A 203 9.41 -2.72 -9.21
C ALA A 203 10.51 -3.63 -8.61
N ARG A 204 10.19 -4.91 -8.38
CA ARG A 204 11.18 -5.89 -7.87
C ARG A 204 12.31 -6.15 -8.85
N LEU A 205 12.02 -6.28 -10.14
CA LEU A 205 13.03 -6.46 -11.18
C LEU A 205 13.90 -5.22 -11.35
N ALA A 206 13.37 -4.02 -11.11
CA ALA A 206 14.13 -2.77 -11.07
C ALA A 206 15.07 -2.66 -9.85
N GLY A 207 14.97 -3.58 -8.86
CA GLY A 207 15.83 -3.66 -7.68
C GLY A 207 15.12 -3.44 -6.34
N ALA A 208 13.87 -2.97 -6.30
CA ALA A 208 13.15 -2.77 -5.06
C ALA A 208 12.83 -4.11 -4.34
N PRO A 209 12.80 -4.16 -3.01
CA PRO A 209 13.11 -3.10 -2.06
C PRO A 209 14.60 -3.06 -1.64
N LYS A 210 15.47 -3.94 -2.18
CA LYS A 210 16.89 -4.02 -1.79
C LYS A 210 17.64 -2.74 -2.15
N VAL A 211 17.38 -2.23 -3.36
CA VAL A 211 17.89 -0.94 -3.84
C VAL A 211 16.84 0.11 -3.48
N GLN A 212 17.15 0.96 -2.51
CA GLN A 212 16.17 1.89 -1.93
C GLN A 212 15.61 2.90 -2.94
N GLY A 213 16.42 3.37 -3.89
CA GLY A 213 16.00 4.30 -4.93
C GLY A 213 15.29 3.68 -6.12
N ALA A 214 15.25 2.34 -6.20
CA ALA A 214 14.58 1.63 -7.28
C ALA A 214 13.08 1.48 -7.03
N GLY A 215 12.31 1.41 -8.12
CA GLY A 215 10.87 1.20 -8.04
C GLY A 215 10.11 1.74 -9.24
N VAL A 216 8.81 1.90 -9.05
CA VAL A 216 7.87 2.42 -10.05
C VAL A 216 7.14 3.64 -9.48
N ASP A 217 7.11 4.72 -10.25
CA ASP A 217 6.37 5.95 -9.95
C ASP A 217 5.17 6.06 -10.90
N LEU A 218 3.96 5.86 -10.39
CA LEU A 218 2.73 5.93 -11.16
C LEU A 218 2.40 7.39 -11.47
N LEU A 219 2.14 7.69 -12.73
CA LEU A 219 1.76 9.01 -13.22
C LEU A 219 0.28 9.08 -13.58
N CYS A 220 -0.36 7.92 -13.80
CA CYS A 220 -1.77 7.80 -14.08
C CYS A 220 -2.41 6.75 -13.18
N LYS A 221 -3.64 7.01 -12.77
CA LYS A 221 -4.43 6.16 -11.87
C LYS A 221 -5.68 5.66 -12.58
N LEU A 222 -6.36 4.69 -11.96
CA LEU A 222 -7.62 4.15 -12.46
C LEU A 222 -8.66 5.28 -12.68
N GLY A 223 -9.20 5.36 -13.88
CA GLY A 223 -10.17 6.38 -14.29
C GLY A 223 -9.56 7.60 -15.01
N ASP A 224 -8.22 7.74 -15.02
CA ASP A 224 -7.57 8.86 -15.70
C ASP A 224 -7.68 8.70 -17.22
N ALA A 225 -8.03 9.80 -17.89
CA ALA A 225 -7.97 9.90 -19.35
C ALA A 225 -6.50 10.10 -19.78
N VAL A 226 -6.08 9.38 -20.81
CA VAL A 226 -4.72 9.43 -21.34
C VAL A 226 -4.74 9.55 -22.87
N VAL A 227 -3.69 10.16 -23.41
CA VAL A 227 -3.46 10.23 -24.85
C VAL A 227 -2.28 9.36 -25.26
N SER A 228 -2.26 8.94 -26.52
CA SER A 228 -1.15 8.14 -27.08
C SER A 228 0.21 8.81 -26.83
N GLY A 229 1.17 8.04 -26.32
CA GLY A 229 2.50 8.54 -25.96
C GLY A 229 2.59 9.19 -24.58
N GLN A 230 1.49 9.41 -23.87
CA GLN A 230 1.54 9.95 -22.50
C GLN A 230 2.15 8.93 -21.53
N PRO A 231 3.11 9.33 -20.67
CA PRO A 231 3.68 8.45 -19.67
C PRO A 231 2.62 7.99 -18.65
N LEU A 232 2.45 6.67 -18.51
CA LEU A 232 1.61 6.01 -17.50
C LEU A 232 2.33 5.87 -16.17
N TYR A 233 3.60 5.51 -16.23
CA TYR A 233 4.49 5.41 -15.07
C TYR A 233 5.95 5.47 -15.49
N ARG A 234 6.81 5.73 -14.52
CA ARG A 234 8.27 5.73 -14.66
C ARG A 234 8.89 4.63 -13.79
N VAL A 235 9.84 3.90 -14.35
CA VAL A 235 10.64 2.89 -13.62
C VAL A 235 11.98 3.49 -13.29
N HIS A 236 12.46 3.32 -12.04
CA HIS A 236 13.76 3.75 -11.56
C HIS A 236 14.62 2.57 -11.16
N ALA A 237 15.89 2.55 -11.52
CA ALA A 237 16.88 1.55 -11.13
C ALA A 237 18.27 2.16 -10.98
N ASP A 238 19.15 1.53 -10.19
CA ASP A 238 20.55 1.95 -10.08
C ASP A 238 21.45 1.15 -11.02
N PHE A 239 21.08 -0.06 -11.41
CA PHE A 239 21.90 -0.94 -12.24
C PHE A 239 21.28 -1.15 -13.62
N PRO A 240 22.12 -1.10 -14.70
CA PRO A 240 21.61 -1.32 -16.07
C PRO A 240 20.93 -2.68 -16.28
N ALA A 241 21.41 -3.74 -15.62
CA ALA A 241 20.82 -5.08 -15.72
C ALA A 241 19.43 -5.12 -15.13
N ASP A 242 19.21 -4.50 -13.96
CA ASP A 242 17.91 -4.44 -13.30
C ASP A 242 16.91 -3.61 -14.12
N LEU A 243 17.38 -2.50 -14.71
CA LEU A 243 16.57 -1.69 -15.61
C LEU A 243 16.12 -2.48 -16.83
N GLU A 244 17.01 -3.29 -17.39
CA GLU A 244 16.71 -4.11 -18.57
C GLU A 244 15.73 -5.25 -18.21
N PHE A 245 15.88 -5.93 -17.08
CA PHE A 245 14.90 -6.90 -16.61
C PHE A 245 13.51 -6.29 -16.40
N ALA A 246 13.45 -5.08 -15.82
CA ALA A 246 12.19 -4.36 -15.67
C ALA A 246 11.58 -4.01 -17.05
N ARG A 247 12.42 -3.57 -18.02
CA ARG A 247 11.99 -3.24 -19.39
C ARG A 247 11.39 -4.48 -20.10
N GLN A 248 12.05 -5.62 -20.00
CA GLN A 248 11.56 -6.89 -20.58
C GLN A 248 10.23 -7.30 -19.94
N ALA A 249 10.06 -7.13 -18.63
CA ALA A 249 8.79 -7.39 -17.96
C ALA A 249 7.67 -6.47 -18.45
N CYS A 250 7.97 -5.18 -18.67
CA CYS A 250 7.02 -4.22 -19.26
C CYS A 250 6.63 -4.58 -20.69
N ALA A 251 7.55 -5.09 -21.49
CA ALA A 251 7.27 -5.55 -22.85
C ALA A 251 6.35 -6.78 -22.89
N GLN A 252 6.41 -7.65 -21.87
CA GLN A 252 5.47 -8.77 -21.71
C GLN A 252 4.08 -8.32 -21.25
N GLY A 253 3.98 -7.18 -20.56
CA GLY A 253 2.76 -6.57 -20.10
C GLY A 253 3.04 -5.35 -19.22
N SER A 254 2.48 -4.21 -19.59
CA SER A 254 2.71 -2.96 -18.87
C SER A 254 2.09 -2.92 -17.47
N GLY A 255 1.17 -3.83 -17.17
CA GLY A 255 0.36 -3.76 -15.96
C GLY A 255 -0.82 -2.78 -16.06
N TYR A 256 -0.95 -2.05 -17.17
CA TYR A 256 -2.06 -1.14 -17.43
C TYR A 256 -2.97 -1.69 -18.52
N ARG A 257 -4.27 -1.54 -18.32
CA ARG A 257 -5.29 -1.80 -19.33
C ARG A 257 -6.02 -0.48 -19.62
N LEU A 258 -5.97 -0.08 -20.88
CA LEU A 258 -6.76 1.05 -21.40
C LEU A 258 -8.12 0.54 -21.89
N GLY A 259 -9.11 1.40 -21.83
CA GLY A 259 -10.47 1.13 -22.28
C GLY A 259 -11.28 2.41 -22.39
N THR A 260 -12.60 2.27 -22.32
CA THR A 260 -13.55 3.38 -22.27
C THR A 260 -13.92 3.74 -20.83
N ALA A 261 -14.55 4.90 -20.64
CA ALA A 261 -15.01 5.33 -19.31
C ALA A 261 -16.00 4.33 -18.66
N ASP A 262 -16.82 3.65 -19.47
CA ASP A 262 -17.78 2.65 -19.00
C ASP A 262 -17.12 1.34 -18.51
N GLU A 263 -15.89 1.09 -18.93
CA GLU A 263 -15.10 -0.07 -18.50
C GLU A 263 -14.34 0.16 -17.19
N VAL A 264 -14.32 1.41 -16.71
CA VAL A 264 -13.74 1.72 -15.39
C VAL A 264 -14.64 1.11 -14.32
N PRO A 265 -14.10 0.25 -13.43
CA PRO A 265 -14.89 -0.35 -12.35
C PRO A 265 -15.54 0.75 -11.50
N ARG A 266 -16.83 0.58 -11.19
CA ARG A 266 -17.58 1.53 -10.35
C ARG A 266 -16.87 1.72 -9.01
N VAL A 267 -17.10 2.87 -8.37
CA VAL A 267 -16.54 3.22 -7.06
C VAL A 267 -16.78 2.08 -6.08
N PHE A 268 -15.72 1.66 -5.42
CA PHE A 268 -15.78 0.66 -4.36
C PHE A 268 -16.35 1.31 -3.10
N VAL A 269 -17.37 0.67 -2.50
CA VAL A 269 -17.92 1.10 -1.21
C VAL A 269 -17.17 0.34 -0.12
N GLU A 270 -16.51 1.06 0.77
CA GLU A 270 -15.78 0.50 1.92
C GLU A 270 -16.76 0.13 3.05
N PHE A 271 -16.53 -1.01 3.70
CA PHE A 271 -17.36 -1.56 4.77
C PHE A 271 -16.55 -1.83 6.03
#